data_de09aa680cab4920b35345ba895dd554
#
_entry.id   de09aa680cab4920b35345ba895dd554
#
_cell.length_a   1.000
_cell.length_b   1.000
_cell.length_c   1.000
_cell.angle_alpha   90.00
_cell.angle_beta   90.00
_cell.angle_gamma   90.00
#
_symmetry.space_group_name_H-M   'P 1'
#
loop_
_entity.id
_entity.type
_entity.pdbx_description
1 polymer ?
#
loop_
_entity_poly.entity_id
_entity_poly.type
_entity_poly.pdbx_seq_one_letter_code
_entity_poly.pdbx_strand_id
1 'polypeptide(L)'
;MQGESSHHGRVSAQQSLPAGCEPDCRGCRHRTLTLVASVAQKQEYLQRVLERWKQVLQVVRAVQEDQRFGYRDRVTLNARWDASAGWRFGMMRRDQLVPIHDCPVHSVRVIRLVALLRTTLPPPAQFPLAYLHVAGGQATLIAKARSVE
;
A
#
# COMPACT_ATOMS: atom_id res chain seq x y z
N MET A 1 23.95 19.53 45.00
CA MET A 1 23.34 18.32 44.44
C MET A 1 22.19 18.76 43.54
N GLN A 2 22.43 18.89 42.25
CA GLN A 2 21.45 19.32 41.27
C GLN A 2 20.94 18.06 40.57
N GLY A 3 19.61 17.79 40.73
CA GLY A 3 18.97 16.65 40.09
C GLY A 3 18.73 16.95 38.62
N GLU A 4 19.39 16.22 37.74
CA GLU A 4 19.09 16.20 36.30
C GLU A 4 17.77 15.55 36.05
N SER A 5 16.80 16.36 35.65
CA SER A 5 15.46 15.90 35.24
C SER A 5 15.55 15.35 33.81
N SER A 6 15.65 14.04 33.70
CA SER A 6 15.62 13.34 32.40
C SER A 6 14.24 13.49 31.78
N HIS A 7 14.05 14.45 30.90
CA HIS A 7 12.91 14.48 30.00
C HIS A 7 13.00 13.34 28.98
N HIS A 8 12.46 12.19 29.32
CA HIS A 8 12.13 11.15 28.34
C HIS A 8 10.98 11.67 27.46
N GLY A 9 11.33 12.30 26.36
CA GLY A 9 10.37 12.67 25.32
C GLY A 9 9.61 11.40 24.88
N ARG A 10 8.31 11.36 25.14
CA ARG A 10 7.43 10.30 24.62
C ARG A 10 7.47 10.38 23.09
N VAL A 11 8.19 9.47 22.44
CA VAL A 11 8.15 9.30 20.99
C VAL A 11 6.70 9.01 20.62
N SER A 12 6.08 9.86 19.83
CA SER A 12 4.72 9.67 19.37
C SER A 12 4.62 8.32 18.64
N ALA A 13 3.64 7.50 19.00
CA ALA A 13 3.38 6.23 18.32
C ALA A 13 2.81 6.42 16.91
N GLN A 14 2.28 7.62 16.62
CA GLN A 14 1.64 7.97 15.36
C GLN A 14 2.45 9.03 14.61
N GLN A 15 2.36 8.96 13.29
CA GLN A 15 2.93 9.94 12.35
C GLN A 15 1.89 10.33 11.31
N SER A 16 2.13 11.42 10.60
CA SER A 16 1.33 11.81 9.43
C SER A 16 1.37 10.72 8.35
N LEU A 17 0.38 10.75 7.46
CA LEU A 17 0.41 9.89 6.28
C LEU A 17 1.66 10.20 5.44
N PRO A 18 2.34 9.18 4.92
CA PRO A 18 3.43 9.38 3.97
C PRO A 18 2.97 10.14 2.73
N ALA A 19 3.85 10.92 2.13
CA ALA A 19 3.57 11.59 0.86
C ALA A 19 3.10 10.57 -0.20
N GLY A 20 2.09 10.94 -0.98
CA GLY A 20 1.46 10.06 -1.99
C GLY A 20 0.52 8.98 -1.41
N CYS A 21 0.38 8.88 -0.09
CA CYS A 21 -0.54 7.94 0.52
C CYS A 21 -1.97 8.48 0.49
N GLU A 22 -2.87 7.78 -0.19
CA GLU A 22 -4.29 8.13 -0.26
C GLU A 22 -4.97 7.93 1.11
N PRO A 23 -5.61 8.96 1.69
CA PRO A 23 -6.23 8.89 3.02
C PRO A 23 -7.32 7.81 3.14
N ASP A 24 -8.11 7.61 2.10
CA ASP A 24 -9.18 6.62 2.07
C ASP A 24 -8.72 5.19 1.81
N CYS A 25 -7.46 5.01 1.42
CA CYS A 25 -6.88 3.69 1.21
C CYS A 25 -6.72 2.93 2.52
N ARG A 26 -7.22 1.70 2.58
CA ARG A 26 -7.09 0.79 3.74
C ARG A 26 -6.07 -0.33 3.52
N GLY A 27 -5.24 -0.22 2.49
CA GLY A 27 -4.28 -1.26 2.11
C GLY A 27 -3.14 -1.49 3.11
N CYS A 28 -2.85 -0.51 3.99
CA CYS A 28 -1.75 -0.59 4.96
C CYS A 28 -2.22 -0.21 6.36
N ARG A 29 -2.26 -1.19 7.27
CA ARG A 29 -2.68 -0.95 8.67
C ARG A 29 -1.72 -0.04 9.45
N HIS A 30 -0.43 -0.10 9.12
CA HIS A 30 0.64 0.58 9.88
C HIS A 30 1.14 1.88 9.22
N ARG A 31 0.37 2.44 8.26
CA ARG A 31 0.79 3.62 7.50
C ARG A 31 0.96 4.88 8.33
N THR A 32 0.25 4.97 9.45
CA THR A 32 0.31 6.09 10.40
C THR A 32 1.11 5.79 11.66
N LEU A 33 1.72 4.62 11.75
CA LEU A 33 2.58 4.26 12.87
C LEU A 33 4.03 4.59 12.56
N THR A 34 4.76 5.04 13.56
CA THR A 34 6.22 5.08 13.50
C THR A 34 6.77 3.66 13.30
N LEU A 35 7.99 3.53 12.81
CA LEU A 35 8.62 2.22 12.61
C LEU A 35 8.67 1.44 13.93
N VAL A 36 9.07 2.10 15.01
CA VAL A 36 9.13 1.51 16.36
C VAL A 36 7.77 0.98 16.81
N ALA A 37 6.72 1.80 16.70
CA ALA A 37 5.36 1.39 17.06
C ALA A 37 4.83 0.25 16.18
N SER A 38 5.16 0.27 14.88
CA SER A 38 4.80 -0.80 13.94
C SER A 38 5.46 -2.13 14.31
N VAL A 39 6.74 -2.12 14.67
CA VAL A 39 7.49 -3.32 15.10
C VAL A 39 6.93 -3.85 16.41
N ALA A 40 6.68 -2.98 17.39
CA ALA A 40 6.12 -3.37 18.69
C ALA A 40 4.75 -4.06 18.53
N GLN A 41 3.84 -3.49 17.73
CA GLN A 41 2.55 -4.12 17.44
C GLN A 41 2.67 -5.49 16.77
N LYS A 42 3.59 -5.65 15.84
CA LYS A 42 3.83 -6.95 15.17
C LYS A 42 4.36 -7.98 16.15
N GLN A 43 5.28 -7.58 17.02
CA GLN A 43 5.83 -8.46 18.06
C GLN A 43 4.75 -8.93 19.02
N GLU A 44 3.93 -8.00 19.51
CA GLU A 44 2.80 -8.30 20.41
C GLU A 44 1.78 -9.24 19.75
N TYR A 45 1.43 -8.96 18.49
CA TYR A 45 0.53 -9.83 17.70
C TYR A 45 1.08 -11.26 17.58
N LEU A 46 2.36 -11.41 17.22
CA LEU A 46 2.99 -12.72 17.11
C LEU A 46 3.04 -13.46 18.45
N GLN A 47 3.39 -12.79 19.53
CA GLN A 47 3.41 -13.39 20.86
C GLN A 47 2.04 -13.89 21.30
N ARG A 48 0.97 -13.15 20.96
CA ARG A 48 -0.41 -13.55 21.26
C ARG A 48 -0.89 -14.73 20.42
N VAL A 49 -0.65 -14.69 19.10
CA VAL A 49 -1.13 -15.72 18.17
C VAL A 49 -0.33 -17.01 18.31
N LEU A 50 0.95 -16.90 18.61
CA LEU A 50 1.88 -18.01 18.75
C LEU A 50 2.30 -18.23 20.21
N GLU A 51 1.38 -18.06 21.15
CA GLU A 51 1.66 -18.16 22.58
C GLU A 51 2.29 -19.50 22.95
N ARG A 52 1.83 -20.61 22.35
CA ARG A 52 2.39 -21.96 22.53
C ARG A 52 3.86 -22.08 22.13
N TRP A 53 4.35 -21.16 21.29
CA TRP A 53 5.72 -21.13 20.75
C TRP A 53 6.52 -19.92 21.26
N LYS A 54 6.01 -19.23 22.28
CA LYS A 54 6.56 -17.96 22.77
C LYS A 54 8.06 -18.04 23.10
N GLN A 55 8.51 -19.16 23.64
CA GLN A 55 9.90 -19.38 24.04
C GLN A 55 10.89 -19.53 22.85
N VAL A 56 10.38 -19.83 21.65
CA VAL A 56 11.19 -19.96 20.44
C VAL A 56 10.98 -18.81 19.46
N LEU A 57 10.06 -17.89 19.76
CA LEU A 57 9.81 -16.71 18.95
C LEU A 57 11.00 -15.75 19.03
N GLN A 58 11.55 -15.45 17.87
CA GLN A 58 12.55 -14.41 17.75
C GLN A 58 11.92 -13.03 17.73
N VAL A 59 12.71 -12.03 18.07
CA VAL A 59 12.30 -10.63 18.02
C VAL A 59 12.07 -10.20 16.57
N VAL A 60 10.95 -9.50 16.34
CA VAL A 60 10.65 -8.89 15.04
C VAL A 60 11.72 -7.84 14.74
N ARG A 61 12.46 -8.04 13.67
CA ARG A 61 13.47 -7.09 13.24
C ARG A 61 12.82 -5.97 12.43
N ALA A 62 13.20 -4.74 12.73
CA ALA A 62 12.86 -3.59 11.91
C ALA A 62 13.64 -3.64 10.59
N VAL A 63 13.00 -3.23 9.50
CA VAL A 63 13.72 -2.87 8.26
C VAL A 63 14.38 -1.50 8.45
N GLN A 64 15.35 -1.17 7.61
CA GLN A 64 15.88 0.19 7.59
C GLN A 64 14.78 1.16 7.11
N GLU A 65 14.82 2.42 7.58
CA GLU A 65 13.75 3.38 7.30
C GLU A 65 13.57 3.64 5.79
N ASP A 66 14.66 3.69 5.04
CA ASP A 66 14.68 3.82 3.56
C ASP A 66 14.09 2.61 2.83
N GLN A 67 14.11 1.41 3.44
CA GLN A 67 13.53 0.18 2.89
C GLN A 67 12.05 -0.02 3.24
N ARG A 68 11.47 0.91 4.00
CA ARG A 68 10.06 0.85 4.42
C ARG A 68 9.09 1.05 3.26
N PHE A 69 9.54 1.74 2.23
CA PHE A 69 8.75 2.11 1.04
C PHE A 69 9.36 1.56 -0.23
N GLY A 70 8.63 1.67 -1.34
CA GLY A 70 9.11 1.30 -2.67
C GLY A 70 9.36 -0.20 -2.92
N TYR A 71 8.94 -1.08 -2.00
CA TYR A 71 9.29 -2.51 -2.06
C TYR A 71 8.24 -3.38 -2.76
N ARG A 72 7.01 -2.88 -2.98
CA ARG A 72 5.91 -3.71 -3.46
C ARG A 72 5.87 -3.76 -4.98
N ASP A 73 6.30 -4.88 -5.55
CA ASP A 73 6.25 -5.18 -6.98
C ASP A 73 5.04 -6.01 -7.41
N ARG A 74 4.32 -6.60 -6.45
CA ARG A 74 3.10 -7.37 -6.72
C ARG A 74 1.89 -6.58 -6.29
N VAL A 75 1.05 -6.20 -7.27
CA VAL A 75 -0.18 -5.44 -7.04
C VAL A 75 -1.30 -5.91 -7.95
N THR A 76 -2.54 -5.81 -7.47
CA THR A 76 -3.74 -5.92 -8.30
C THR A 76 -4.56 -4.66 -8.06
N LEU A 77 -4.78 -3.90 -9.09
CA LEU A 77 -5.54 -2.65 -9.05
C LEU A 77 -6.79 -2.78 -9.91
N ASN A 78 -7.92 -2.35 -9.38
CA ASN A 78 -9.13 -2.18 -10.17
C ASN A 78 -8.94 -1.02 -11.13
N ALA A 79 -9.47 -1.13 -12.33
CA ALA A 79 -9.49 -0.08 -13.33
C ALA A 79 -10.90 0.47 -13.49
N ARG A 80 -11.04 1.79 -13.51
CA ARG A 80 -12.30 2.51 -13.78
C ARG A 80 -12.03 3.68 -14.69
N TRP A 81 -12.94 3.90 -15.60
CA TRP A 81 -12.90 5.07 -16.46
C TRP A 81 -13.67 6.21 -15.82
N ASP A 82 -13.08 7.38 -15.83
CA ASP A 82 -13.66 8.64 -15.46
C ASP A 82 -13.70 9.53 -16.70
N ALA A 83 -14.87 10.07 -17.05
CA ALA A 83 -15.03 10.84 -18.29
C ALA A 83 -14.14 12.09 -18.34
N SER A 84 -13.82 12.67 -17.20
CA SER A 84 -13.01 13.89 -17.09
C SER A 84 -11.51 13.60 -16.88
N ALA A 85 -11.16 12.48 -16.22
CA ALA A 85 -9.80 12.19 -15.78
C ALA A 85 -9.16 10.97 -16.46
N GLY A 86 -9.89 10.25 -17.33
CA GLY A 86 -9.41 9.05 -17.99
C GLY A 86 -9.36 7.82 -17.09
N TRP A 87 -8.46 6.91 -17.36
CA TRP A 87 -8.28 5.71 -16.57
C TRP A 87 -7.78 6.01 -15.16
N ARG A 88 -8.46 5.43 -14.17
CA ARG A 88 -8.09 5.48 -12.76
C ARG A 88 -7.86 4.05 -12.25
N PHE A 89 -6.74 3.87 -11.57
CA PHE A 89 -6.36 2.58 -10.98
C PHE A 89 -6.37 2.69 -9.46
N GLY A 90 -6.89 1.66 -8.78
CA GLY A 90 -6.98 1.74 -7.32
C GLY A 90 -7.59 0.50 -6.67
N MET A 91 -7.97 0.66 -5.43
CA MET A 91 -8.66 -0.36 -4.64
C MET A 91 -10.14 -0.04 -4.51
N MET A 92 -10.98 -1.06 -4.51
CA MET A 92 -12.40 -0.88 -4.23
C MET A 92 -12.65 -0.74 -2.73
N ARG A 93 -13.45 0.25 -2.38
CA ARG A 93 -14.03 0.42 -1.06
C ARG A 93 -15.55 0.42 -1.24
N ARG A 94 -16.19 -0.72 -0.94
CA ARG A 94 -17.55 -0.99 -1.38
C ARG A 94 -17.65 -0.81 -2.91
N ASP A 95 -18.49 0.08 -3.41
CA ASP A 95 -18.69 0.32 -4.84
C ASP A 95 -17.86 1.47 -5.41
N GLN A 96 -17.07 2.13 -4.58
CA GLN A 96 -16.25 3.26 -4.98
C GLN A 96 -14.79 2.85 -5.18
N LEU A 97 -14.18 3.34 -6.25
CA LEU A 97 -12.76 3.22 -6.47
C LEU A 97 -12.02 4.28 -5.65
N VAL A 98 -11.13 3.84 -4.78
CA VAL A 98 -10.13 4.70 -4.13
C VAL A 98 -8.89 4.69 -5.03
N PRO A 99 -8.60 5.77 -5.77
CA PRO A 99 -7.49 5.81 -6.71
C PRO A 99 -6.16 5.76 -5.98
N ILE A 100 -5.22 4.99 -6.51
CA ILE A 100 -3.88 4.82 -5.93
C ILE A 100 -2.87 5.08 -7.02
N HIS A 101 -2.36 6.30 -7.11
CA HIS A 101 -1.43 6.70 -8.17
C HIS A 101 0.03 6.65 -7.69
N ASP A 102 0.31 7.30 -6.56
CA ASP A 102 1.66 7.52 -6.04
C ASP A 102 1.87 6.83 -4.70
N CYS A 103 1.36 5.59 -4.58
CA CYS A 103 1.46 4.84 -3.34
C CYS A 103 2.93 4.65 -2.93
N PRO A 104 3.37 5.16 -1.77
CA PRO A 104 4.77 5.08 -1.37
C PRO A 104 5.27 3.65 -1.15
N VAL A 105 4.37 2.69 -0.97
CA VAL A 105 4.72 1.26 -0.80
C VAL A 105 4.99 0.57 -2.14
N HIS A 106 4.40 1.07 -3.24
CA HIS A 106 4.65 0.52 -4.57
C HIS A 106 6.06 0.83 -5.04
N SER A 107 6.68 -0.11 -5.76
CA SER A 107 7.94 0.14 -6.42
C SER A 107 7.80 1.22 -7.49
N VAL A 108 8.89 1.91 -7.79
CA VAL A 108 8.95 2.92 -8.84
C VAL A 108 8.46 2.38 -10.18
N ARG A 109 8.71 1.09 -10.45
CA ARG A 109 8.26 0.41 -11.65
C ARG A 109 6.73 0.34 -11.73
N VAL A 110 6.05 -0.02 -10.63
CA VAL A 110 4.58 -0.07 -10.58
C VAL A 110 4.00 1.33 -10.76
N ILE A 111 4.56 2.34 -10.10
CA ILE A 111 4.11 3.73 -10.23
C ILE A 111 4.23 4.21 -11.68
N ARG A 112 5.39 4.02 -12.30
CA ARG A 112 5.62 4.40 -13.71
C ARG A 112 4.69 3.69 -14.68
N LEU A 113 4.44 2.39 -14.46
CA LEU A 113 3.51 1.61 -15.28
C LEU A 113 2.08 2.16 -15.16
N VAL A 114 1.60 2.42 -13.95
CA VAL A 114 0.27 3.00 -13.73
C VAL A 114 0.15 4.37 -14.40
N ALA A 115 1.17 5.23 -14.28
CA ALA A 115 1.20 6.53 -14.92
C ALA A 115 1.14 6.41 -16.47
N LEU A 116 1.92 5.49 -17.04
CA LEU A 116 1.92 5.23 -18.49
C LEU A 116 0.54 4.75 -18.96
N LEU A 117 -0.05 3.76 -18.30
CA LEU A 117 -1.34 3.19 -18.69
C LEU A 117 -2.47 4.21 -18.61
N ARG A 118 -2.42 5.13 -17.66
CA ARG A 118 -3.42 6.20 -17.53
C ARG A 118 -3.46 7.13 -18.76
N THR A 119 -2.34 7.33 -19.41
CA THR A 119 -2.21 8.26 -20.54
C THR A 119 -2.29 7.58 -21.91
N THR A 120 -2.00 6.26 -21.98
CA THR A 120 -1.87 5.56 -23.26
C THR A 120 -3.03 4.64 -23.58
N LEU A 121 -3.77 4.15 -22.58
CA LEU A 121 -4.88 3.23 -22.85
C LEU A 121 -6.08 3.98 -23.47
N PRO A 122 -6.69 3.39 -24.52
CA PRO A 122 -7.90 3.96 -25.11
C PRO A 122 -9.10 3.84 -24.15
N PRO A 123 -10.19 4.60 -24.41
CA PRO A 123 -11.40 4.55 -23.59
C PRO A 123 -12.06 3.14 -23.58
N PRO A 124 -12.96 2.87 -22.61
CA PRO A 124 -13.56 1.54 -22.41
C PRO A 124 -14.32 0.97 -23.61
N ALA A 125 -14.84 1.82 -24.49
CA ALA A 125 -15.48 1.37 -25.73
C ALA A 125 -14.53 0.58 -26.63
N GLN A 126 -13.25 0.90 -26.60
CA GLN A 126 -12.20 0.21 -27.37
C GLN A 126 -11.48 -0.83 -26.52
N PHE A 127 -11.26 -0.55 -25.24
CA PHE A 127 -10.56 -1.44 -24.33
C PHE A 127 -11.24 -1.51 -22.95
N PRO A 128 -12.16 -2.45 -22.73
CA PRO A 128 -12.97 -2.53 -21.50
C PRO A 128 -12.19 -3.11 -20.31
N LEU A 129 -11.16 -2.41 -19.86
CA LEU A 129 -10.28 -2.86 -18.78
C LEU A 129 -11.02 -2.98 -17.44
N ALA A 130 -10.80 -4.09 -16.72
CA ALA A 130 -11.32 -4.34 -15.39
C ALA A 130 -10.23 -4.22 -14.31
N TYR A 131 -9.07 -4.85 -14.56
CA TYR A 131 -7.97 -4.93 -13.59
C TYR A 131 -6.62 -4.81 -14.26
N LEU A 132 -5.66 -4.23 -13.52
CA LEU A 132 -4.24 -4.34 -13.75
C LEU A 132 -3.66 -5.26 -12.68
N HIS A 133 -3.00 -6.33 -13.10
CA HIS A 133 -2.20 -7.18 -12.22
C HIS A 133 -0.73 -7.08 -12.59
N VAL A 134 0.13 -6.79 -11.62
CA VAL A 134 1.59 -6.74 -11.78
C VAL A 134 2.22 -7.75 -10.84
N ALA A 135 3.05 -8.64 -11.35
CA ALA A 135 3.82 -9.59 -10.55
C ALA A 135 5.03 -10.11 -11.34
N GLY A 136 6.13 -10.41 -10.67
CA GLY A 136 7.29 -11.10 -11.25
C GLY A 136 7.85 -10.45 -12.53
N GLY A 137 7.76 -9.15 -12.63
CA GLY A 137 8.23 -8.46 -13.82
C GLY A 137 7.20 -8.34 -14.95
N GLN A 138 6.05 -8.94 -14.85
CA GLN A 138 4.99 -8.93 -15.85
C GLN A 138 3.84 -8.03 -15.43
N ALA A 139 3.16 -7.45 -16.42
CA ALA A 139 1.90 -6.74 -16.26
C ALA A 139 0.81 -7.43 -17.08
N THR A 140 -0.29 -7.77 -16.42
CA THR A 140 -1.45 -8.41 -17.04
C THR A 140 -2.63 -7.44 -16.99
N LEU A 141 -3.18 -7.10 -18.15
CA LEU A 141 -4.39 -6.30 -18.29
C LEU A 141 -5.59 -7.25 -18.46
N ILE A 142 -6.52 -7.20 -17.53
CA ILE A 142 -7.71 -8.07 -17.52
C ILE A 142 -8.90 -7.25 -17.97
N ALA A 143 -9.41 -7.54 -19.17
CA ALA A 143 -10.59 -6.90 -19.72
C ALA A 143 -11.87 -7.59 -19.24
N LYS A 144 -12.98 -6.85 -19.20
CA LYS A 144 -14.32 -7.41 -19.03
C LYS A 144 -14.71 -8.16 -20.30
N ALA A 145 -15.27 -9.36 -20.14
CA ALA A 145 -15.92 -10.02 -21.26
C ALA A 145 -17.06 -9.12 -21.77
N ARG A 146 -17.16 -8.96 -23.10
CA ARG A 146 -18.38 -8.43 -23.70
C ARG A 146 -19.41 -9.55 -23.66
N SER A 147 -20.58 -9.32 -23.11
CA SER A 147 -21.72 -10.20 -23.34
C SER A 147 -21.95 -10.26 -24.86
N VAL A 148 -21.82 -11.45 -25.42
CA VAL A 148 -22.27 -11.72 -26.78
C VAL A 148 -23.78 -11.87 -26.67
N GLU A 149 -24.52 -10.84 -27.07
CA GLU A 149 -25.97 -10.96 -27.33
C GLU A 149 -26.22 -11.74 -28.60
#